data_0dfb3656175aa9f41108fb50ccb70b1a
#
_entry.id   0dfb3656175aa9f41108fb50ccb70b1a
#
_cell.length_a   1.000
_cell.length_b   1.000
_cell.length_c   1.000
_cell.angle_alpha   90.00
_cell.angle_beta   90.00
_cell.angle_gamma   90.00
#
_symmetry.space_group_name_H-M   'P 1'
#
loop_
_entity.id
_entity.type
_entity.pdbx_description
1 polymer ?
#
loop_
_entity_poly.entity_id
_entity_poly.type
_entity_poly.pdbx_seq_one_letter_code
_entity_poly.pdbx_strand_id
1 'polypeptide(L)'
;MEAAFFYSEEQQPCVLRINVDMACNSFSREIEGVLHFTDVTVAYLIENVPQKIYQKDYENIIIIDAKREKMIKTDVLSSVISDYLKKEEAYEGYRSYSSHRAVVESERERFKKCVELSTIKEGLRKDKQYFFTIHETDKTGEVRLKRYSYIYIDERVDIIVGARGDITEFSEKDVLTGGYNRRGFIRITERLLNEVPDRTKYAVLFFNVKNFKAVNELFGVESGDVVLQNIFRTLTHSKLSPVITARVESDHFVCLVENKNLDFEELTSVCDNKFIKDGKCMNLIIRCGIFYVEEKPMKISGMIDRAKLAKRYITDEYVQPYMVYDQSMQVAYVDKAKLAGELQEGIAKEQFKVYYQPVIDTKTGKIASAEALIRWIHPDKGFISPALFIPALEENGHISELDFYVLKKVWQFISDRCENNKFVVPISVNLSWMDFYDEIMMEKILKEMDRFRENGREHMARFEITETSYAAIRENRSGILESLRIKNAKILLDDFGSGFSSFGMLQDYDFDILKIDMSFIRKIGENPKTKSIVHSIIGMAHEIGIKTVAEGVETEEQVSFLRQSGCDYIQGYYYSKPLPEEEFVEFLEKADAE
;
A
#
# COMPACT_ATOMS: atom_id res chain seq x y z
N MET A 1 51.03 -25.33 23.03
CA MET A 1 50.95 -24.13 23.88
C MET A 1 50.42 -22.97 23.08
N GLU A 2 49.65 -22.09 23.71
CA GLU A 2 49.01 -20.97 23.04
C GLU A 2 50.01 -19.98 22.46
N ALA A 3 49.70 -19.44 21.28
CA ALA A 3 50.46 -18.36 20.68
C ALA A 3 50.21 -17.06 21.49
N ALA A 4 51.30 -16.40 21.90
CA ALA A 4 51.24 -15.14 22.61
C ALA A 4 51.62 -13.98 21.68
N PHE A 5 50.89 -12.85 21.77
CA PHE A 5 51.21 -11.65 21.02
C PHE A 5 52.26 -10.81 21.72
N PHE A 6 53.29 -10.43 20.97
CA PHE A 6 54.34 -9.53 21.42
C PHE A 6 54.56 -8.42 20.38
N TYR A 7 55.19 -7.34 20.81
CA TYR A 7 55.76 -6.35 19.89
C TYR A 7 57.25 -6.58 19.80
N SER A 8 57.79 -6.68 18.59
CA SER A 8 59.25 -6.77 18.37
C SER A 8 59.93 -5.46 18.82
N GLU A 9 61.26 -5.46 18.90
CA GLU A 9 62.08 -4.24 19.19
C GLU A 9 61.78 -3.11 18.20
N GLU A 10 61.37 -3.45 16.97
CA GLU A 10 60.91 -2.49 15.96
C GLU A 10 59.43 -2.13 16.10
N GLN A 11 58.78 -2.48 17.19
CA GLN A 11 57.35 -2.29 17.48
C GLN A 11 56.38 -2.93 16.46
N GLN A 12 56.81 -3.97 15.74
CA GLN A 12 55.92 -4.75 14.89
C GLN A 12 55.16 -5.79 15.71
N PRO A 13 53.83 -5.96 15.47
CA PRO A 13 53.09 -7.02 16.14
C PRO A 13 53.60 -8.38 15.64
N CYS A 14 53.99 -9.23 16.55
CA CYS A 14 54.39 -10.58 16.22
C CYS A 14 53.68 -11.60 17.11
N VAL A 15 53.33 -12.74 16.51
CA VAL A 15 52.76 -13.90 17.21
C VAL A 15 53.86 -14.93 17.35
N LEU A 16 54.27 -15.19 18.58
CA LEU A 16 55.29 -16.16 18.87
C LEU A 16 54.70 -17.47 19.38
N ARG A 17 55.08 -18.58 18.77
CA ARG A 17 54.83 -19.91 19.31
C ARG A 17 56.00 -20.28 20.21
N ILE A 18 55.69 -20.61 21.46
CA ILE A 18 56.71 -20.99 22.45
C ILE A 18 56.63 -22.50 22.61
N ASN A 19 57.68 -23.19 22.23
CA ASN A 19 57.87 -24.61 22.54
C ASN A 19 58.85 -24.73 23.68
N VAL A 20 58.55 -25.61 24.63
CA VAL A 20 59.39 -25.87 25.78
C VAL A 20 59.89 -27.33 25.69
N ASP A 21 61.12 -27.52 25.41
CA ASP A 21 61.76 -28.84 25.47
C ASP A 21 62.48 -29.01 26.83
N MET A 22 62.06 -30.01 27.59
CA MET A 22 62.61 -30.30 28.88
C MET A 22 63.54 -31.50 28.75
N ALA A 23 64.82 -31.35 29.17
CA ALA A 23 65.80 -32.41 29.23
C ALA A 23 66.28 -32.55 30.66
N CYS A 24 66.41 -33.79 31.10
CA CYS A 24 67.03 -34.08 32.39
C CYS A 24 68.55 -34.37 32.19
N ASN A 25 69.36 -33.57 32.81
CA ASN A 25 70.81 -33.83 32.78
C ASN A 25 71.09 -35.13 33.51
N SER A 26 71.62 -36.13 32.83
CA SER A 26 71.89 -37.46 33.38
C SER A 26 72.95 -37.48 34.45
N PHE A 27 73.80 -36.43 34.59
CA PHE A 27 74.87 -36.32 35.59
C PHE A 27 74.46 -35.50 36.82
N SER A 28 73.81 -34.33 36.61
CA SER A 28 73.40 -33.46 37.72
C SER A 28 71.99 -33.77 38.24
N ARG A 29 71.17 -34.53 37.51
CA ARG A 29 69.77 -34.78 37.74
C ARG A 29 68.92 -33.49 37.76
N GLU A 30 69.49 -32.40 37.26
CA GLU A 30 68.73 -31.13 37.07
C GLU A 30 67.96 -31.18 35.81
N ILE A 31 66.74 -30.55 35.83
CA ILE A 31 65.91 -30.43 34.68
C ILE A 31 66.22 -29.09 34.00
N GLU A 32 66.75 -29.15 32.79
CA GLU A 32 67.04 -28.00 31.96
C GLU A 32 65.88 -27.84 30.92
N GLY A 33 65.35 -26.64 30.81
CA GLY A 33 64.32 -26.32 29.82
C GLY A 33 64.91 -25.41 28.75
N VAL A 34 64.73 -25.79 27.48
CA VAL A 34 65.09 -24.96 26.35
C VAL A 34 63.82 -24.40 25.79
N LEU A 35 63.71 -23.05 25.72
CA LEU A 35 62.60 -22.33 25.13
C LEU A 35 62.90 -21.99 23.66
N HIS A 36 62.10 -22.53 22.76
CA HIS A 36 62.15 -22.19 21.34
C HIS A 36 61.05 -21.19 20.99
N PHE A 37 61.41 -20.01 20.55
CA PHE A 37 60.53 -19.00 20.06
C PHE A 37 60.47 -19.05 18.53
N THR A 38 59.29 -19.25 17.97
CA THR A 38 59.08 -19.22 16.52
C THR A 38 58.08 -18.12 16.20
N ASP A 39 58.45 -17.20 15.32
CA ASP A 39 57.54 -16.21 14.80
C ASP A 39 56.54 -16.91 13.85
N VAL A 40 55.29 -16.90 14.23
CA VAL A 40 54.18 -17.50 13.49
C VAL A 40 53.13 -16.46 13.06
N THR A 41 53.51 -15.18 13.07
CA THR A 41 52.60 -14.06 12.77
C THR A 41 51.84 -14.27 11.44
N VAL A 42 52.58 -14.61 10.40
CA VAL A 42 52.00 -14.84 9.07
C VAL A 42 51.06 -16.05 9.06
N ALA A 43 51.51 -17.17 9.68
CA ALA A 43 50.70 -18.39 9.77
C ALA A 43 49.41 -18.14 10.57
N TYR A 44 49.51 -17.40 11.67
CA TYR A 44 48.36 -17.04 12.50
C TYR A 44 47.34 -16.17 11.74
N LEU A 45 47.80 -15.17 10.98
CA LEU A 45 46.93 -14.32 10.16
C LEU A 45 46.26 -15.13 9.04
N ILE A 46 47.03 -16.02 8.36
CA ILE A 46 46.50 -16.93 7.33
C ILE A 46 45.36 -17.81 7.89
N GLU A 47 45.55 -18.34 9.10
CA GLU A 47 44.60 -19.27 9.70
C GLU A 47 43.33 -18.57 10.24
N ASN A 48 43.47 -17.38 10.80
CA ASN A 48 42.39 -16.72 11.51
C ASN A 48 41.57 -15.72 10.65
N VAL A 49 42.16 -15.09 9.62
CA VAL A 49 41.46 -14.17 8.73
C VAL A 49 40.31 -14.87 7.96
N PRO A 50 40.53 -16.04 7.29
CA PRO A 50 39.47 -16.74 6.59
C PRO A 50 38.34 -17.20 7.50
N GLN A 51 38.62 -17.65 8.72
CA GLN A 51 37.61 -18.12 9.67
C GLN A 51 36.67 -17.02 10.13
N LYS A 52 37.11 -15.76 10.15
CA LYS A 52 36.32 -14.59 10.56
C LYS A 52 35.62 -13.88 9.39
N ILE A 53 36.05 -14.14 8.13
CA ILE A 53 35.50 -13.52 6.91
C ILE A 53 34.98 -14.63 6.00
N TYR A 54 33.99 -15.39 6.46
CA TYR A 54 33.43 -16.51 5.70
C TYR A 54 32.29 -16.03 4.77
N GLN A 55 32.62 -15.26 3.72
CA GLN A 55 31.70 -14.96 2.61
C GLN A 55 32.45 -14.89 1.28
N LYS A 56 31.96 -15.61 0.26
CA LYS A 56 32.60 -15.76 -1.05
C LYS A 56 32.66 -14.48 -1.91
N ASP A 57 32.15 -13.35 -1.42
CA ASP A 57 31.79 -12.20 -2.25
C ASP A 57 32.64 -10.94 -1.95
N TYR A 58 33.81 -11.09 -1.32
CA TYR A 58 34.70 -9.94 -1.09
C TYR A 58 35.70 -9.75 -2.23
N GLU A 59 35.72 -8.55 -2.79
CA GLU A 59 36.64 -8.14 -3.86
C GLU A 59 38.02 -7.72 -3.30
N ASN A 60 38.07 -7.26 -2.05
CA ASN A 60 39.24 -6.69 -1.46
C ASN A 60 39.23 -6.89 0.06
N ILE A 61 40.37 -7.25 0.61
CA ILE A 61 40.59 -7.40 2.04
C ILE A 61 41.81 -6.56 2.44
N ILE A 62 41.68 -5.82 3.54
CA ILE A 62 42.77 -5.07 4.16
C ILE A 62 42.99 -5.52 5.59
N ILE A 63 44.22 -5.55 6.03
CA ILE A 63 44.58 -5.74 7.42
C ILE A 63 45.16 -4.43 7.93
N ILE A 64 44.59 -3.92 9.04
CA ILE A 64 44.93 -2.63 9.62
C ILE A 64 45.56 -2.87 10.99
N ASP A 65 46.80 -2.43 11.15
CA ASP A 65 47.42 -2.20 12.46
C ASP A 65 46.95 -0.83 12.95
N ALA A 66 45.89 -0.84 13.74
CA ALA A 66 45.24 0.39 14.17
C ALA A 66 46.02 1.12 15.29
N LYS A 67 47.07 0.53 15.84
CA LYS A 67 48.00 1.19 16.77
C LYS A 67 49.07 1.99 16.04
N ARG A 68 49.54 1.49 14.89
CA ARG A 68 50.61 2.13 14.08
C ARG A 68 50.05 2.93 12.92
N GLU A 69 48.72 2.91 12.72
CA GLU A 69 48.03 3.52 11.57
C GLU A 69 48.56 3.06 10.20
N LYS A 70 48.96 1.80 10.12
CA LYS A 70 49.44 1.15 8.93
C LYS A 70 48.46 0.10 8.43
N MET A 71 48.46 -0.14 7.13
CA MET A 71 47.67 -1.19 6.53
C MET A 71 48.42 -2.03 5.53
N ILE A 72 47.95 -3.27 5.35
CA ILE A 72 48.39 -4.20 4.31
C ILE A 72 47.18 -4.52 3.46
N LYS A 73 47.25 -4.28 2.16
CA LYS A 73 46.16 -4.55 1.21
C LYS A 73 46.39 -5.90 0.53
N THR A 74 45.34 -6.74 0.45
CA THR A 74 45.39 -8.01 -0.26
C THR A 74 44.33 -8.03 -1.35
N ASP A 75 44.71 -8.35 -2.59
CA ASP A 75 43.80 -8.38 -3.72
C ASP A 75 43.07 -9.73 -3.92
N VAL A 76 43.53 -10.82 -3.32
CA VAL A 76 42.88 -12.16 -3.35
C VAL A 76 43.41 -13.06 -2.21
N LEU A 77 42.53 -13.89 -1.68
CA LEU A 77 42.79 -14.91 -0.64
C LEU A 77 43.68 -16.11 -1.08
N SER A 78 44.22 -16.12 -2.28
CA SER A 78 45.00 -17.23 -2.78
C SER A 78 46.48 -16.90 -2.88
N SER A 79 47.23 -17.57 -2.07
CA SER A 79 48.63 -18.02 -2.25
C SER A 79 49.80 -17.14 -1.86
N VAL A 80 49.73 -15.85 -1.49
CA VAL A 80 50.98 -15.11 -1.24
C VAL A 80 50.87 -14.10 -0.10
N ILE A 81 50.67 -14.56 1.14
CA ILE A 81 50.88 -13.69 2.32
C ILE A 81 52.39 -13.45 2.56
N SER A 82 53.26 -14.32 2.09
CA SER A 82 54.71 -14.20 2.29
C SER A 82 55.37 -13.00 1.58
N ASP A 83 54.81 -12.54 0.43
CA ASP A 83 55.32 -11.37 -0.28
C ASP A 83 54.73 -10.03 0.19
N TYR A 84 53.68 -10.07 1.00
CA TYR A 84 52.92 -8.92 1.45
C TYR A 84 53.57 -8.08 2.55
N LEU A 85 54.37 -8.66 3.39
CA LEU A 85 55.10 -7.94 4.45
C LEU A 85 56.05 -6.85 3.92
N LYS A 86 56.23 -6.76 2.61
CA LYS A 86 57.12 -5.78 1.96
C LYS A 86 56.43 -4.50 1.46
N LYS A 87 55.08 -4.38 1.54
CA LYS A 87 54.33 -3.21 1.08
C LYS A 87 53.37 -2.70 2.16
N GLU A 88 53.95 -2.20 3.25
CA GLU A 88 53.15 -1.41 4.21
C GLU A 88 52.85 -0.01 3.62
N GLU A 89 51.59 0.36 3.61
CA GLU A 89 51.13 1.73 3.23
C GLU A 89 50.55 2.42 4.47
N ALA A 90 50.69 3.75 4.56
CA ALA A 90 50.01 4.51 5.59
C ALA A 90 48.50 4.41 5.39
N TYR A 91 47.75 4.15 6.45
CA TYR A 91 46.28 4.05 6.40
C TYR A 91 45.62 5.34 5.86
N GLU A 92 46.23 6.46 6.11
CA GLU A 92 45.79 7.77 5.61
C GLU A 92 45.90 7.87 4.08
N GLY A 93 46.86 7.23 3.44
CA GLY A 93 46.98 7.12 2.00
C GLY A 93 45.83 6.35 1.36
N TYR A 94 45.33 5.29 1.96
CA TYR A 94 44.16 4.54 1.54
C TYR A 94 42.89 5.41 1.62
N ARG A 95 42.71 6.12 2.71
CA ARG A 95 41.61 7.05 2.93
C ARG A 95 41.54 8.17 1.88
N SER A 96 42.70 8.70 1.50
CA SER A 96 42.79 9.74 0.45
C SER A 96 42.54 9.18 -0.95
N TYR A 97 43.10 8.01 -1.28
CA TYR A 97 42.98 7.40 -2.61
C TYR A 97 41.56 6.93 -2.93
N SER A 98 40.93 6.22 -2.01
CA SER A 98 39.57 5.67 -2.19
C SER A 98 38.51 6.78 -2.25
N SER A 99 38.70 7.90 -1.54
CA SER A 99 37.73 9.00 -1.51
C SER A 99 37.67 9.82 -2.81
N HIS A 100 38.68 9.74 -3.69
CA HIS A 100 38.77 10.64 -4.84
C HIS A 100 38.42 10.03 -6.18
N ARG A 101 38.51 8.70 -6.38
CA ARG A 101 38.33 8.10 -7.70
C ARG A 101 37.13 7.16 -7.88
N ALA A 102 36.75 6.42 -6.88
CA ALA A 102 35.69 5.42 -6.99
C ALA A 102 34.37 5.88 -6.37
N VAL A 103 34.40 6.56 -5.22
CA VAL A 103 33.18 6.95 -4.49
C VAL A 103 32.43 8.06 -5.21
N VAL A 104 31.11 7.88 -5.39
CA VAL A 104 30.20 8.87 -5.96
C VAL A 104 30.31 10.19 -5.19
N GLU A 105 30.37 11.31 -5.90
CA GLU A 105 30.69 12.64 -5.36
C GLU A 105 29.83 13.02 -4.13
N SER A 106 28.53 12.75 -4.19
CA SER A 106 27.59 13.05 -3.10
C SER A 106 27.85 12.27 -1.81
N GLU A 107 28.60 11.16 -1.86
CA GLU A 107 28.87 10.29 -0.70
C GLU A 107 30.32 10.39 -0.16
N ARG A 108 31.19 11.16 -0.80
CA ARG A 108 32.61 11.25 -0.45
C ARG A 108 32.86 11.71 0.98
N GLU A 109 32.16 12.71 1.47
CA GLU A 109 32.33 13.20 2.84
C GLU A 109 31.85 12.17 3.87
N ARG A 110 30.75 11.48 3.58
CA ARG A 110 30.24 10.36 4.40
C ARG A 110 31.27 9.23 4.43
N PHE A 111 31.83 8.86 3.29
CA PHE A 111 32.85 7.82 3.19
C PHE A 111 34.06 8.14 4.04
N LYS A 112 34.64 9.35 3.94
CA LYS A 112 35.78 9.79 4.74
C LYS A 112 35.55 9.58 6.23
N LYS A 113 34.37 9.98 6.73
CA LYS A 113 33.99 9.80 8.13
C LYS A 113 33.85 8.33 8.52
N CYS A 114 33.25 7.50 7.65
CA CYS A 114 33.05 6.08 7.94
C CYS A 114 34.35 5.28 8.00
N VAL A 115 35.39 5.66 7.25
CA VAL A 115 36.70 4.98 7.26
C VAL A 115 37.69 5.57 8.25
N GLU A 116 37.31 6.53 9.10
CA GLU A 116 38.16 7.00 10.20
C GLU A 116 38.38 5.89 11.23
N LEU A 117 39.63 5.68 11.65
CA LEU A 117 39.96 4.63 12.66
C LEU A 117 39.19 4.82 13.96
N SER A 118 38.97 6.06 14.37
CA SER A 118 38.14 6.41 15.53
C SER A 118 36.70 5.90 15.37
N THR A 119 36.08 6.15 14.21
CA THR A 119 34.72 5.70 13.90
C THR A 119 34.63 4.17 13.82
N ILE A 120 35.62 3.53 13.16
CA ILE A 120 35.68 2.07 13.06
C ILE A 120 35.80 1.44 14.45
N LYS A 121 36.72 1.93 15.28
CA LYS A 121 36.94 1.44 16.66
C LYS A 121 35.70 1.64 17.54
N GLU A 122 35.03 2.77 17.43
CA GLU A 122 33.79 3.03 18.16
C GLU A 122 32.68 2.03 17.75
N GLY A 123 32.50 1.80 16.44
CA GLY A 123 31.55 0.82 15.94
C GLY A 123 31.86 -0.61 16.39
N LEU A 124 33.15 -1.00 16.35
CA LEU A 124 33.59 -2.32 16.78
C LEU A 124 33.42 -2.56 18.29
N ARG A 125 33.58 -1.52 19.12
CA ARG A 125 33.32 -1.62 20.58
C ARG A 125 31.84 -1.82 20.88
N LYS A 126 30.95 -1.24 20.06
CA LYS A 126 29.52 -1.33 20.25
C LYS A 126 28.95 -2.70 19.86
N ASP A 127 29.28 -3.19 18.65
CA ASP A 127 28.61 -4.35 18.05
C ASP A 127 29.57 -5.49 17.63
N LYS A 128 30.87 -5.42 17.99
CA LYS A 128 31.96 -6.35 17.57
C LYS A 128 32.16 -6.45 16.04
N GLN A 129 31.31 -5.81 15.27
CA GLN A 129 31.39 -5.69 13.82
C GLN A 129 30.94 -4.29 13.43
N TYR A 130 31.67 -3.65 12.53
CA TYR A 130 31.28 -2.36 11.96
C TYR A 130 31.15 -2.48 10.46
N PHE A 131 30.07 -2.00 9.89
CA PHE A 131 29.88 -1.99 8.44
C PHE A 131 29.10 -0.76 7.97
N PHE A 132 29.32 -0.39 6.70
CA PHE A 132 28.56 0.62 5.99
C PHE A 132 28.52 0.30 4.50
N THR A 133 27.60 0.95 3.77
CA THR A 133 27.47 0.82 2.32
C THR A 133 27.70 2.15 1.64
N ILE A 134 28.33 2.11 0.46
CA ILE A 134 28.69 3.28 -0.34
C ILE A 134 28.54 2.94 -1.82
N HIS A 135 28.13 3.93 -2.62
CA HIS A 135 28.11 3.79 -4.06
C HIS A 135 29.49 4.15 -4.65
N GLU A 136 30.05 3.26 -5.45
CA GLU A 136 31.29 3.44 -6.18
C GLU A 136 31.08 3.31 -7.67
N THR A 137 31.79 4.11 -8.45
CA THR A 137 31.83 3.98 -9.92
C THR A 137 32.93 2.99 -10.30
N ASP A 138 32.56 1.93 -11.02
CA ASP A 138 33.52 0.95 -11.49
C ASP A 138 34.34 1.44 -12.71
N LYS A 139 35.24 0.60 -13.24
CA LYS A 139 36.10 0.94 -14.39
C LYS A 139 35.32 1.19 -15.68
N THR A 140 34.07 0.73 -15.77
CA THR A 140 33.19 0.92 -16.92
C THR A 140 32.32 2.18 -16.79
N GLY A 141 32.38 2.88 -15.64
CA GLY A 141 31.53 4.03 -15.33
C GLY A 141 30.21 3.66 -14.68
N GLU A 142 29.96 2.37 -14.39
CA GLU A 142 28.74 1.91 -13.75
C GLU A 142 28.80 2.10 -12.24
N VAL A 143 27.70 2.61 -11.64
CA VAL A 143 27.61 2.78 -10.20
C VAL A 143 27.25 1.46 -9.53
N ARG A 144 28.08 1.03 -8.59
CA ARG A 144 27.96 -0.22 -7.82
C ARG A 144 27.78 0.08 -6.33
N LEU A 145 26.94 -0.68 -5.65
CA LEU A 145 26.81 -0.58 -4.19
C LEU A 145 27.81 -1.51 -3.52
N LYS A 146 28.79 -0.92 -2.82
CA LYS A 146 29.83 -1.64 -2.11
C LYS A 146 29.54 -1.64 -0.61
N ARG A 147 29.74 -2.79 0.02
CA ARG A 147 29.70 -2.96 1.49
C ARG A 147 31.12 -3.02 2.02
N TYR A 148 31.42 -2.19 2.98
CA TYR A 148 32.63 -2.20 3.78
C TYR A 148 32.32 -2.80 5.13
N SER A 149 33.06 -3.81 5.56
CA SER A 149 32.86 -4.51 6.83
C SER A 149 34.18 -4.58 7.56
N TYR A 150 34.20 -4.29 8.86
CA TYR A 150 35.38 -4.32 9.72
C TYR A 150 35.12 -5.20 10.94
N ILE A 151 36.13 -6.00 11.34
CA ILE A 151 36.11 -6.83 12.54
C ILE A 151 37.48 -6.83 13.16
N TYR A 152 37.58 -7.02 14.49
CA TYR A 152 38.87 -7.31 15.11
C TYR A 152 39.31 -8.76 14.83
N ILE A 153 40.57 -8.95 14.40
CA ILE A 153 41.22 -10.26 14.46
C ILE A 153 41.54 -10.55 15.92
N ASP A 154 42.26 -9.61 16.56
CA ASP A 154 42.56 -9.66 17.97
C ASP A 154 42.52 -8.24 18.55
N GLU A 155 41.60 -8.03 19.49
CA GLU A 155 41.36 -6.74 20.12
C GLU A 155 42.57 -6.30 21.00
N ARG A 156 43.29 -7.26 21.55
CA ARG A 156 44.44 -7.00 22.45
C ARG A 156 45.59 -6.30 21.76
N VAL A 157 45.79 -6.56 20.48
CA VAL A 157 46.86 -6.00 19.66
C VAL A 157 46.37 -4.97 18.65
N ASP A 158 45.06 -4.62 18.70
CA ASP A 158 44.45 -3.58 17.88
C ASP A 158 44.55 -3.85 16.35
N ILE A 159 44.48 -5.14 15.97
CA ILE A 159 44.49 -5.54 14.56
C ILE A 159 43.09 -5.74 14.04
N ILE A 160 42.72 -4.95 13.02
CA ILE A 160 41.43 -4.93 12.39
C ILE A 160 41.53 -5.48 10.97
N VAL A 161 40.54 -6.29 10.55
CA VAL A 161 40.35 -6.66 9.15
C VAL A 161 39.21 -5.88 8.59
N GLY A 162 39.47 -5.22 7.46
CA GLY A 162 38.45 -4.60 6.62
C GLY A 162 38.24 -5.44 5.36
N ALA A 163 36.99 -5.65 4.98
CA ALA A 163 36.61 -6.34 3.75
C ALA A 163 35.62 -5.49 2.94
N ARG A 164 35.84 -5.43 1.62
CA ARG A 164 34.96 -4.73 0.68
C ARG A 164 34.35 -5.73 -0.30
N GLY A 165 33.05 -5.76 -0.43
CA GLY A 165 32.34 -6.61 -1.38
C GLY A 165 31.29 -5.85 -2.19
N ASP A 166 31.04 -6.33 -3.41
CA ASP A 166 29.93 -5.84 -4.25
C ASP A 166 28.62 -6.50 -3.80
N ILE A 167 27.68 -5.68 -3.37
CA ILE A 167 26.37 -6.15 -2.96
C ILE A 167 25.26 -5.61 -3.88
N THR A 168 25.63 -5.07 -5.04
CA THR A 168 24.69 -4.45 -5.99
C THR A 168 23.61 -5.44 -6.39
N GLU A 169 23.99 -6.61 -6.85
CA GLU A 169 23.02 -7.64 -7.25
C GLU A 169 22.15 -8.09 -6.07
N PHE A 170 22.74 -8.28 -4.90
CA PHE A 170 22.01 -8.70 -3.70
C PHE A 170 21.02 -7.62 -3.25
N SER A 171 21.39 -6.34 -3.33
CA SER A 171 20.51 -5.21 -2.98
C SER A 171 19.40 -4.96 -4.00
N GLU A 172 19.48 -5.54 -5.20
CA GLU A 172 18.54 -5.38 -6.31
C GLU A 172 17.62 -6.57 -6.51
N LYS A 173 17.80 -7.65 -5.74
CA LYS A 173 16.96 -8.83 -5.78
C LYS A 173 15.90 -8.80 -4.68
N ASP A 174 14.74 -9.39 -4.98
CA ASP A 174 13.70 -9.69 -4.00
C ASP A 174 13.97 -11.06 -3.39
N VAL A 175 14.08 -11.12 -2.06
CA VAL A 175 14.47 -12.34 -1.33
C VAL A 175 13.47 -13.47 -1.51
N LEU A 176 12.16 -13.14 -1.62
CA LEU A 176 11.11 -14.15 -1.72
C LEU A 176 11.04 -14.78 -3.11
N THR A 177 11.08 -13.97 -4.15
CA THR A 177 10.89 -14.43 -5.54
C THR A 177 12.20 -14.76 -6.24
N GLY A 178 13.35 -14.28 -5.74
CA GLY A 178 14.65 -14.34 -6.41
C GLY A 178 14.80 -13.43 -7.63
N GLY A 179 13.70 -12.78 -8.04
CA GLY A 179 13.68 -11.81 -9.13
C GLY A 179 14.26 -10.45 -8.74
N TYR A 180 14.10 -9.47 -9.60
CA TYR A 180 14.49 -8.11 -9.25
C TYR A 180 13.50 -7.48 -8.28
N ASN A 181 14.00 -6.58 -7.41
CA ASN A 181 13.18 -5.68 -6.62
C ASN A 181 13.00 -4.34 -7.37
N ARG A 182 12.33 -3.36 -6.75
CA ARG A 182 12.09 -2.04 -7.35
C ARG A 182 13.36 -1.35 -7.83
N ARG A 183 14.46 -1.43 -7.06
CA ARG A 183 15.74 -0.79 -7.40
C ARG A 183 16.37 -1.44 -8.63
N GLY A 184 16.42 -2.76 -8.65
CA GLY A 184 16.94 -3.52 -9.80
C GLY A 184 16.14 -3.25 -11.06
N PHE A 185 14.80 -3.22 -10.97
CA PHE A 185 13.95 -2.88 -12.12
C PHE A 185 14.26 -1.48 -12.67
N ILE A 186 14.32 -0.47 -11.82
CA ILE A 186 14.58 0.92 -12.25
C ILE A 186 15.92 1.01 -12.95
N ARG A 187 17.00 0.52 -12.34
CA ARG A 187 18.35 0.61 -12.89
C ARG A 187 18.49 -0.10 -14.24
N ILE A 188 18.01 -1.34 -14.33
CA ILE A 188 18.16 -2.14 -15.55
C ILE A 188 17.29 -1.58 -16.67
N THR A 189 16.04 -1.18 -16.37
CA THR A 189 15.15 -0.57 -17.35
C THR A 189 15.72 0.76 -17.84
N GLU A 190 16.28 1.59 -16.97
CA GLU A 190 16.89 2.87 -17.34
C GLU A 190 18.08 2.66 -18.29
N ARG A 191 18.97 1.71 -17.97
CA ARG A 191 20.08 1.36 -18.86
C ARG A 191 19.57 0.89 -20.21
N LEU A 192 18.64 -0.06 -20.23
CA LEU A 192 18.09 -0.62 -21.48
C LEU A 192 17.45 0.46 -22.34
N LEU A 193 16.58 1.30 -21.78
CA LEU A 193 15.89 2.35 -22.52
C LEU A 193 16.82 3.49 -23.00
N ASN A 194 18.02 3.62 -22.43
CA ASN A 194 19.04 4.55 -22.90
C ASN A 194 19.92 3.96 -24.02
N GLU A 195 20.05 2.63 -24.07
CA GLU A 195 20.87 1.93 -25.07
C GLU A 195 20.08 1.59 -26.35
N VAL A 196 18.75 1.44 -26.28
CA VAL A 196 17.92 1.09 -27.43
C VAL A 196 17.68 2.29 -28.36
N PRO A 197 17.67 2.07 -29.69
CA PRO A 197 17.43 3.15 -30.67
C PRO A 197 16.02 3.76 -30.58
N ASP A 198 15.03 2.96 -30.16
CA ASP A 198 13.63 3.35 -30.11
C ASP A 198 12.97 2.79 -28.85
N ARG A 199 12.84 3.65 -27.85
CA ARG A 199 12.22 3.32 -26.56
C ARG A 199 10.71 3.13 -26.62
N THR A 200 10.05 3.71 -27.63
CA THR A 200 8.59 3.63 -27.77
C THR A 200 8.09 2.22 -28.10
N LYS A 201 9.00 1.29 -28.38
CA LYS A 201 8.71 -0.12 -28.58
C LYS A 201 8.44 -0.90 -27.29
N TYR A 202 8.48 -0.25 -26.14
CA TYR A 202 8.32 -0.89 -24.85
C TYR A 202 7.10 -0.37 -24.08
N ALA A 203 6.57 -1.20 -23.21
CA ALA A 203 5.55 -0.85 -22.24
C ALA A 203 5.94 -1.31 -20.84
N VAL A 204 5.57 -0.52 -19.84
CA VAL A 204 5.66 -0.86 -18.42
C VAL A 204 4.30 -1.36 -17.98
N LEU A 205 4.24 -2.59 -17.46
CA LEU A 205 3.05 -3.23 -16.91
C LEU A 205 3.17 -3.27 -15.39
N PHE A 206 2.14 -2.82 -14.69
CA PHE A 206 2.06 -2.86 -13.24
C PHE A 206 0.92 -3.78 -12.80
N PHE A 207 1.26 -4.82 -12.04
CA PHE A 207 0.32 -5.84 -11.57
C PHE A 207 0.10 -5.73 -10.05
N ASN A 208 -1.13 -6.04 -9.62
CA ASN A 208 -1.50 -6.10 -8.21
C ASN A 208 -2.53 -7.21 -7.99
N VAL A 209 -2.39 -7.97 -6.92
CA VAL A 209 -3.35 -9.02 -6.54
C VAL A 209 -4.46 -8.40 -5.70
N LYS A 210 -5.71 -8.49 -6.18
CA LYS A 210 -6.86 -7.99 -5.42
C LYS A 210 -7.05 -8.85 -4.16
N ASN A 211 -7.27 -8.19 -3.02
CA ASN A 211 -7.57 -8.83 -1.73
C ASN A 211 -6.51 -9.85 -1.27
N PHE A 212 -5.22 -9.63 -1.59
CA PHE A 212 -4.13 -10.52 -1.18
C PHE A 212 -4.08 -10.76 0.34
N LYS A 213 -4.50 -9.78 1.14
CA LYS A 213 -4.61 -9.94 2.59
C LYS A 213 -5.52 -11.10 3.00
N ALA A 214 -6.63 -11.33 2.28
CA ALA A 214 -7.53 -12.45 2.51
C ALA A 214 -6.85 -13.82 2.26
N VAL A 215 -5.89 -13.90 1.33
CA VAL A 215 -5.08 -15.11 1.13
C VAL A 215 -4.30 -15.44 2.41
N ASN A 216 -3.64 -14.43 2.99
CA ASN A 216 -2.86 -14.61 4.23
C ASN A 216 -3.75 -14.98 5.42
N GLU A 217 -4.92 -14.40 5.53
CA GLU A 217 -5.88 -14.67 6.61
C GLU A 217 -6.49 -16.07 6.51
N LEU A 218 -6.84 -16.52 5.31
CA LEU A 218 -7.49 -17.81 5.08
C LEU A 218 -6.52 -19.00 5.04
N PHE A 219 -5.30 -18.80 4.51
CA PHE A 219 -4.35 -19.88 4.23
C PHE A 219 -3.00 -19.74 4.93
N GLY A 220 -2.80 -18.65 5.67
CA GLY A 220 -1.55 -18.33 6.37
C GLY A 220 -0.50 -17.65 5.48
N VAL A 221 0.43 -16.93 6.10
CA VAL A 221 1.48 -16.12 5.42
C VAL A 221 2.37 -16.98 4.51
N GLU A 222 2.73 -18.19 4.92
CA GLU A 222 3.52 -19.11 4.08
C GLU A 222 2.83 -19.44 2.75
N SER A 223 1.50 -19.54 2.76
CA SER A 223 0.71 -19.77 1.54
C SER A 223 0.68 -18.54 0.65
N GLY A 224 0.60 -17.35 1.26
CA GLY A 224 0.74 -16.08 0.55
C GLY A 224 2.10 -15.96 -0.15
N ASP A 225 3.17 -16.38 0.51
CA ASP A 225 4.52 -16.40 -0.09
C ASP A 225 4.58 -17.34 -1.31
N VAL A 226 3.98 -18.51 -1.23
CA VAL A 226 3.88 -19.44 -2.38
C VAL A 226 3.06 -18.83 -3.54
N VAL A 227 1.96 -18.13 -3.23
CA VAL A 227 1.15 -17.41 -4.23
C VAL A 227 2.00 -16.36 -4.94
N LEU A 228 2.74 -15.54 -4.20
CA LEU A 228 3.60 -14.49 -4.78
C LEU A 228 4.71 -15.07 -5.66
N GLN A 229 5.34 -16.16 -5.24
CA GLN A 229 6.33 -16.88 -6.04
C GLN A 229 5.73 -17.44 -7.33
N ASN A 230 4.52 -18.00 -7.27
CA ASN A 230 3.84 -18.56 -8.45
C ASN A 230 3.46 -17.44 -9.42
N ILE A 231 2.90 -16.32 -8.95
CA ILE A 231 2.59 -15.16 -9.79
C ILE A 231 3.86 -14.65 -10.48
N PHE A 232 4.95 -14.49 -9.74
CA PHE A 232 6.23 -14.07 -10.33
C PHE A 232 6.70 -15.01 -11.43
N ARG A 233 6.60 -16.33 -11.22
CA ARG A 233 6.94 -17.34 -12.24
C ARG A 233 6.02 -17.25 -13.45
N THR A 234 4.71 -17.14 -13.24
CA THR A 234 3.72 -16.99 -14.32
C THR A 234 4.03 -15.76 -15.17
N LEU A 235 4.26 -14.60 -14.56
CA LEU A 235 4.62 -13.38 -15.27
C LEU A 235 5.91 -13.54 -16.06
N THR A 236 6.94 -14.11 -15.46
CA THR A 236 8.27 -14.24 -16.08
C THR A 236 8.27 -15.21 -17.27
N HIS A 237 7.43 -16.27 -17.24
CA HIS A 237 7.40 -17.30 -18.28
C HIS A 237 6.18 -17.19 -19.21
N SER A 238 5.38 -16.11 -19.09
CA SER A 238 4.23 -15.85 -19.97
C SER A 238 4.68 -15.58 -21.41
N LYS A 239 3.76 -15.73 -22.35
CA LYS A 239 4.00 -15.37 -23.76
C LYS A 239 4.24 -13.86 -23.96
N LEU A 240 3.92 -13.03 -22.96
CA LEU A 240 4.31 -11.62 -22.95
C LEU A 240 5.83 -11.42 -23.02
N SER A 241 6.61 -12.46 -22.71
CA SER A 241 8.07 -12.51 -22.79
C SER A 241 8.72 -11.24 -22.21
N PRO A 242 8.48 -10.93 -20.92
CA PRO A 242 8.99 -9.69 -20.34
C PRO A 242 10.52 -9.66 -20.38
N VAL A 243 11.05 -8.50 -20.77
CA VAL A 243 12.51 -8.25 -20.78
C VAL A 243 13.05 -8.26 -19.35
N ILE A 244 12.25 -7.75 -18.41
CA ILE A 244 12.53 -7.76 -16.98
C ILE A 244 11.23 -7.87 -16.20
N THR A 245 11.25 -8.69 -15.14
CA THR A 245 10.18 -8.84 -14.16
C THR A 245 10.72 -8.52 -12.78
N ALA A 246 9.97 -7.75 -11.99
CA ALA A 246 10.34 -7.39 -10.62
C ALA A 246 9.14 -7.45 -9.68
N ARG A 247 9.40 -7.77 -8.41
CA ARG A 247 8.47 -7.54 -7.32
C ARG A 247 8.86 -6.23 -6.63
N VAL A 248 7.96 -5.24 -6.65
CA VAL A 248 8.31 -3.89 -6.20
C VAL A 248 7.92 -3.63 -4.75
N GLU A 249 6.83 -4.24 -4.29
CA GLU A 249 6.29 -4.06 -2.93
C GLU A 249 5.17 -5.07 -2.67
N SER A 250 5.13 -5.72 -1.50
CA SER A 250 4.04 -6.62 -1.10
C SER A 250 3.56 -7.56 -2.21
N ASP A 251 2.36 -7.34 -2.74
CA ASP A 251 1.70 -8.08 -3.83
C ASP A 251 1.77 -7.36 -5.19
N HIS A 252 2.70 -6.41 -5.33
CA HIS A 252 2.88 -5.62 -6.54
C HIS A 252 4.05 -6.11 -7.39
N PHE A 253 3.81 -6.32 -8.67
CA PHE A 253 4.82 -6.72 -9.64
C PHE A 253 4.88 -5.72 -10.80
N VAL A 254 6.04 -5.61 -11.43
CA VAL A 254 6.26 -4.76 -12.60
C VAL A 254 7.02 -5.54 -13.66
N CYS A 255 6.59 -5.39 -14.91
CA CYS A 255 7.26 -5.95 -16.07
C CYS A 255 7.57 -4.86 -17.09
N LEU A 256 8.72 -4.98 -17.77
CA LEU A 256 9.00 -4.29 -19.02
C LEU A 256 8.82 -5.29 -20.16
N VAL A 257 7.96 -4.97 -21.11
CA VAL A 257 7.65 -5.83 -22.27
C VAL A 257 7.86 -5.05 -23.55
N GLU A 258 8.21 -5.76 -24.65
CA GLU A 258 8.14 -5.16 -25.98
C GLU A 258 6.68 -5.12 -26.46
N ASN A 259 6.25 -4.00 -27.06
CA ASN A 259 4.86 -3.81 -27.52
C ASN A 259 4.39 -4.91 -28.49
N LYS A 260 5.30 -5.46 -29.30
CA LYS A 260 4.99 -6.57 -30.23
C LYS A 260 4.58 -7.86 -29.52
N ASN A 261 4.98 -8.04 -28.25
CA ASN A 261 4.68 -9.22 -27.43
C ASN A 261 3.48 -8.98 -26.51
N LEU A 262 2.91 -7.74 -26.49
CA LEU A 262 1.78 -7.40 -25.68
C LEU A 262 0.49 -7.92 -26.31
N ASP A 263 0.11 -9.13 -25.92
CA ASP A 263 -1.14 -9.79 -26.28
C ASP A 263 -2.14 -9.65 -25.14
N PHE A 264 -3.30 -9.08 -25.42
CA PHE A 264 -4.33 -8.82 -24.43
C PHE A 264 -5.10 -10.08 -24.01
N GLU A 265 -5.17 -11.11 -24.85
CA GLU A 265 -5.74 -12.41 -24.48
C GLU A 265 -4.82 -13.12 -23.48
N GLU A 266 -3.52 -13.14 -23.78
CA GLU A 266 -2.51 -13.66 -22.85
C GLU A 266 -2.50 -12.89 -21.55
N LEU A 267 -2.58 -11.54 -21.61
CA LEU A 267 -2.62 -10.69 -20.43
C LEU A 267 -3.84 -11.01 -19.55
N THR A 268 -5.01 -11.19 -20.15
CA THR A 268 -6.23 -11.61 -19.44
C THR A 268 -6.05 -12.98 -18.78
N SER A 269 -5.44 -13.93 -19.49
CA SER A 269 -5.14 -15.28 -18.96
C SER A 269 -4.17 -15.23 -17.76
N VAL A 270 -3.16 -14.36 -17.80
CA VAL A 270 -2.22 -14.17 -16.69
C VAL A 270 -2.90 -13.54 -15.48
N CYS A 271 -3.89 -12.67 -15.71
CA CYS A 271 -4.66 -12.00 -14.66
C CYS A 271 -5.70 -12.91 -13.98
N ASP A 272 -6.19 -13.96 -14.64
CA ASP A 272 -7.09 -14.98 -14.07
C ASP A 272 -6.26 -16.12 -13.48
N ASN A 273 -6.01 -16.09 -12.19
CA ASN A 273 -5.18 -17.07 -11.51
C ASN A 273 -5.97 -17.80 -10.41
N LYS A 274 -5.58 -19.04 -10.11
CA LYS A 274 -6.23 -19.87 -9.09
C LYS A 274 -5.21 -20.40 -8.10
N PHE A 275 -5.56 -20.33 -6.83
CA PHE A 275 -4.80 -20.95 -5.76
C PHE A 275 -5.61 -22.08 -5.12
N ILE A 276 -4.99 -23.27 -5.02
CA ILE A 276 -5.63 -24.45 -4.45
C ILE A 276 -4.73 -24.98 -3.34
N LYS A 277 -5.29 -25.12 -2.14
CA LYS A 277 -4.62 -25.74 -0.99
C LYS A 277 -5.64 -26.48 -0.12
N ASP A 278 -5.32 -27.70 0.32
CA ASP A 278 -6.12 -28.53 1.23
C ASP A 278 -7.58 -28.71 0.77
N GLY A 279 -7.80 -28.85 -0.56
CA GLY A 279 -9.13 -28.99 -1.15
C GLY A 279 -9.94 -27.70 -1.24
N LYS A 280 -9.41 -26.57 -0.76
CA LYS A 280 -10.00 -25.22 -0.93
C LYS A 280 -9.41 -24.55 -2.16
N CYS A 281 -10.28 -23.98 -3.00
CA CYS A 281 -9.90 -23.22 -4.18
C CYS A 281 -10.25 -21.74 -3.99
N MET A 282 -9.31 -20.85 -4.30
CA MET A 282 -9.53 -19.40 -4.32
C MET A 282 -9.15 -18.83 -5.68
N ASN A 283 -10.04 -18.07 -6.28
CA ASN A 283 -9.74 -17.32 -7.48
C ASN A 283 -8.93 -16.07 -7.09
N LEU A 284 -7.77 -15.90 -7.71
CA LEU A 284 -6.90 -14.74 -7.52
C LEU A 284 -7.08 -13.80 -8.70
N ILE A 285 -7.66 -12.64 -8.44
CA ILE A 285 -7.83 -11.61 -9.46
C ILE A 285 -6.60 -10.72 -9.45
N ILE A 286 -5.89 -10.68 -10.55
CA ILE A 286 -4.74 -9.81 -10.75
C ILE A 286 -5.16 -8.68 -11.69
N ARG A 287 -4.95 -7.45 -11.27
CA ARG A 287 -5.23 -6.25 -12.08
C ARG A 287 -3.94 -5.73 -12.70
N CYS A 288 -3.99 -5.31 -13.95
CA CYS A 288 -2.85 -4.78 -14.67
C CYS A 288 -3.08 -3.36 -15.18
N GLY A 289 -2.18 -2.44 -14.85
CA GLY A 289 -2.11 -1.14 -15.51
C GLY A 289 -0.95 -1.12 -16.50
N ILE A 290 -1.14 -0.49 -17.65
CA ILE A 290 -0.22 -0.48 -18.78
C ILE A 290 0.17 0.98 -19.08
N PHE A 291 1.47 1.24 -19.18
CA PHE A 291 2.01 2.51 -19.67
C PHE A 291 2.93 2.26 -20.84
N TYR A 292 2.59 2.75 -22.03
CA TYR A 292 3.45 2.75 -23.20
C TYR A 292 4.56 3.78 -23.03
N VAL A 293 5.80 3.36 -23.22
CA VAL A 293 6.96 4.27 -23.09
C VAL A 293 6.91 5.31 -24.18
N GLU A 294 7.00 6.58 -23.80
CA GLU A 294 6.95 7.73 -24.69
C GLU A 294 8.33 8.10 -25.22
N GLU A 295 8.36 8.83 -26.32
CA GLU A 295 9.60 9.37 -26.93
C GLU A 295 10.32 10.31 -25.97
N LYS A 296 9.55 11.16 -25.25
CA LYS A 296 10.08 12.10 -24.27
C LYS A 296 10.64 11.37 -23.05
N PRO A 297 11.91 11.63 -22.69
CA PRO A 297 12.52 11.00 -21.54
C PRO A 297 11.77 11.27 -20.23
N MET A 298 11.50 10.19 -19.51
CA MET A 298 10.85 10.22 -18.21
C MET A 298 11.59 9.27 -17.26
N LYS A 299 11.59 9.58 -15.96
CA LYS A 299 12.10 8.68 -14.92
C LYS A 299 11.28 7.38 -14.91
N ILE A 300 11.95 6.26 -14.76
CA ILE A 300 11.28 4.94 -14.70
C ILE A 300 10.25 4.86 -13.56
N SER A 301 10.53 5.49 -12.40
CA SER A 301 9.54 5.60 -11.32
C SER A 301 8.24 6.25 -11.78
N GLY A 302 8.33 7.32 -12.60
CA GLY A 302 7.15 7.97 -13.16
C GLY A 302 6.36 7.11 -14.16
N MET A 303 7.04 6.21 -14.90
CA MET A 303 6.37 5.23 -15.77
C MET A 303 5.61 4.19 -14.93
N ILE A 304 6.24 3.69 -13.86
CA ILE A 304 5.59 2.77 -12.90
C ILE A 304 4.36 3.43 -12.27
N ASP A 305 4.47 4.69 -11.84
CA ASP A 305 3.38 5.42 -11.20
C ASP A 305 2.20 5.62 -12.16
N ARG A 306 2.44 5.87 -13.46
CA ARG A 306 1.39 5.97 -14.48
C ARG A 306 0.72 4.62 -14.76
N ALA A 307 1.48 3.54 -14.87
CA ALA A 307 0.91 2.20 -14.96
C ALA A 307 0.09 1.85 -13.70
N LYS A 308 0.59 2.17 -12.50
CA LYS A 308 -0.13 2.01 -11.23
C LYS A 308 -1.42 2.83 -11.20
N LEU A 309 -1.41 4.04 -11.76
CA LEU A 309 -2.60 4.89 -11.86
C LEU A 309 -3.63 4.28 -12.80
N ALA A 310 -3.25 3.84 -14.00
CA ALA A 310 -4.16 3.20 -14.94
C ALA A 310 -4.92 2.02 -14.31
N LYS A 311 -4.23 1.18 -13.54
CA LYS A 311 -4.85 0.07 -12.82
C LYS A 311 -6.05 0.50 -11.93
N ARG A 312 -6.05 1.71 -11.37
CA ARG A 312 -7.15 2.21 -10.51
C ARG A 312 -8.44 2.46 -11.28
N TYR A 313 -8.36 2.65 -12.60
CA TYR A 313 -9.50 2.90 -13.48
C TYR A 313 -10.13 1.62 -14.04
N ILE A 314 -9.70 0.43 -13.59
CA ILE A 314 -10.37 -0.83 -13.92
C ILE A 314 -11.69 -0.88 -13.13
N THR A 315 -12.80 -0.87 -13.85
CA THR A 315 -14.16 -0.89 -13.28
C THR A 315 -14.70 -2.30 -13.10
N ASP A 316 -14.44 -3.19 -14.04
CA ASP A 316 -14.83 -4.60 -14.01
C ASP A 316 -13.64 -5.49 -14.37
N GLU A 317 -13.01 -6.02 -13.34
CA GLU A 317 -11.83 -6.88 -13.47
C GLU A 317 -12.11 -8.28 -14.02
N TYR A 318 -13.37 -8.72 -13.99
CA TYR A 318 -13.78 -10.03 -14.56
C TYR A 318 -13.94 -9.95 -16.07
N VAL A 319 -14.31 -8.79 -16.60
CA VAL A 319 -14.45 -8.54 -18.03
C VAL A 319 -13.14 -8.05 -18.63
N GLN A 320 -12.50 -7.09 -17.97
CA GLN A 320 -11.25 -6.48 -18.44
C GLN A 320 -10.32 -6.21 -17.25
N PRO A 321 -9.40 -7.14 -16.92
CA PRO A 321 -8.50 -7.03 -15.77
C PRO A 321 -7.33 -6.06 -16.01
N TYR A 322 -7.31 -5.34 -17.12
CA TYR A 322 -6.25 -4.38 -17.47
C TYR A 322 -6.80 -3.04 -17.93
N MET A 323 -5.98 -2.01 -17.81
CA MET A 323 -6.25 -0.66 -18.28
C MET A 323 -4.99 -0.01 -18.81
N VAL A 324 -5.09 0.64 -19.96
CA VAL A 324 -4.01 1.43 -20.54
C VAL A 324 -4.06 2.85 -19.98
N TYR A 325 -2.91 3.38 -19.57
CA TYR A 325 -2.81 4.75 -19.10
C TYR A 325 -3.17 5.75 -20.19
N ASP A 326 -3.98 6.71 -19.83
CA ASP A 326 -4.28 7.90 -20.61
C ASP A 326 -4.01 9.16 -19.76
N GLN A 327 -3.57 10.24 -20.40
CA GLN A 327 -3.22 11.46 -19.69
C GLN A 327 -4.40 12.10 -18.94
N SER A 328 -5.62 11.90 -19.41
CA SER A 328 -6.83 12.34 -18.72
C SER A 328 -6.95 11.73 -17.31
N MET A 329 -6.48 10.51 -17.12
CA MET A 329 -6.44 9.85 -15.80
C MET A 329 -5.57 10.61 -14.80
N GLN A 330 -4.42 11.15 -15.25
CA GLN A 330 -3.53 11.95 -14.39
C GLN A 330 -4.19 13.26 -13.99
N VAL A 331 -4.85 13.92 -14.94
CA VAL A 331 -5.59 15.16 -14.67
C VAL A 331 -6.71 14.90 -13.65
N ALA A 332 -7.53 13.89 -13.90
CA ALA A 332 -8.61 13.51 -12.99
C ALA A 332 -8.10 13.14 -11.58
N TYR A 333 -6.97 12.43 -11.48
CA TYR A 333 -6.37 12.08 -10.19
C TYR A 333 -5.87 13.31 -9.42
N VAL A 334 -5.20 14.26 -10.11
CA VAL A 334 -4.72 15.50 -9.50
C VAL A 334 -5.88 16.37 -9.06
N ASP A 335 -6.95 16.45 -9.87
CA ASP A 335 -8.13 17.24 -9.54
C ASP A 335 -8.88 16.64 -8.34
N LYS A 336 -9.01 15.30 -8.26
CA LYS A 336 -9.54 14.62 -7.06
C LYS A 336 -8.73 14.94 -5.80
N ALA A 337 -7.40 14.88 -5.87
CA ALA A 337 -6.54 15.16 -4.73
C ALA A 337 -6.64 16.63 -4.27
N LYS A 338 -6.78 17.58 -5.21
CA LYS A 338 -7.03 18.99 -4.89
C LYS A 338 -8.38 19.18 -4.21
N LEU A 339 -9.44 18.56 -4.73
CA LEU A 339 -10.78 18.64 -4.15
C LEU A 339 -10.79 18.13 -2.70
N ALA A 340 -10.10 17.01 -2.42
CA ALA A 340 -9.98 16.52 -1.05
C ALA A 340 -9.24 17.48 -0.12
N GLY A 341 -8.21 18.17 -0.61
CA GLY A 341 -7.48 19.19 0.16
C GLY A 341 -8.30 20.46 0.44
N GLU A 342 -9.29 20.77 -0.37
CA GLU A 342 -10.18 21.94 -0.21
C GLU A 342 -11.36 21.68 0.74
N LEU A 343 -11.55 20.46 1.25
CA LEU A 343 -12.72 20.06 2.04
C LEU A 343 -12.91 20.94 3.30
N GLN A 344 -11.91 21.06 4.12
CA GLN A 344 -12.02 21.79 5.41
C GLN A 344 -12.34 23.28 5.17
N GLU A 345 -11.73 23.88 4.17
CA GLU A 345 -12.02 25.24 3.74
C GLU A 345 -13.45 25.37 3.22
N GLY A 346 -13.89 24.39 2.43
CA GLY A 346 -15.24 24.32 1.90
C GLY A 346 -16.31 24.19 2.99
N ILE A 347 -16.07 23.38 4.01
CA ILE A 347 -16.95 23.28 5.20
C ILE A 347 -16.96 24.62 5.96
N ALA A 348 -15.79 25.18 6.27
CA ALA A 348 -15.67 26.42 7.04
C ALA A 348 -16.30 27.63 6.34
N LYS A 349 -16.28 27.66 5.02
CA LYS A 349 -16.90 28.71 4.18
C LYS A 349 -18.33 28.38 3.73
N GLU A 350 -18.94 27.35 4.29
CA GLU A 350 -20.31 26.89 3.96
C GLU A 350 -20.57 26.69 2.46
N GLN A 351 -19.57 26.22 1.74
CA GLN A 351 -19.69 25.88 0.31
C GLN A 351 -20.51 24.61 0.07
N PHE A 352 -20.59 23.74 1.08
CA PHE A 352 -21.39 22.53 1.05
C PHE A 352 -22.83 22.85 1.47
N LYS A 353 -23.77 22.58 0.59
CA LYS A 353 -25.20 22.81 0.79
C LYS A 353 -25.94 21.47 0.82
N VAL A 354 -26.82 21.29 1.79
CA VAL A 354 -27.70 20.13 1.86
C VAL A 354 -28.94 20.41 0.99
N TYR A 355 -29.22 19.50 0.09
CA TYR A 355 -30.45 19.46 -0.70
C TYR A 355 -31.29 18.31 -0.19
N TYR A 356 -32.60 18.43 -0.29
CA TYR A 356 -33.53 17.45 0.21
C TYR A 356 -34.36 16.90 -0.93
N GLN A 357 -34.43 15.59 -1.10
CA GLN A 357 -35.28 14.97 -2.09
C GLN A 357 -36.46 14.28 -1.40
N PRO A 358 -37.71 14.69 -1.70
CA PRO A 358 -38.90 14.09 -1.11
C PRO A 358 -39.06 12.61 -1.48
N VAL A 359 -39.45 11.81 -0.50
CA VAL A 359 -39.87 10.42 -0.63
C VAL A 359 -41.35 10.34 -0.37
N ILE A 360 -42.09 9.84 -1.33
CA ILE A 360 -43.59 9.88 -1.36
C ILE A 360 -44.14 8.49 -1.00
N ASP A 361 -45.12 8.46 -0.12
CA ASP A 361 -45.89 7.26 0.17
C ASP A 361 -46.76 6.90 -1.04
N THR A 362 -46.59 5.69 -1.55
CA THR A 362 -47.18 5.23 -2.81
C THR A 362 -48.68 5.10 -2.74
N LYS A 363 -49.25 4.86 -1.55
CA LYS A 363 -50.70 4.67 -1.34
C LYS A 363 -51.43 6.00 -1.18
N THR A 364 -50.84 6.90 -0.38
CA THR A 364 -51.48 8.17 -0.01
C THR A 364 -51.10 9.31 -0.96
N GLY A 365 -49.97 9.22 -1.66
CA GLY A 365 -49.38 10.30 -2.46
C GLY A 365 -48.78 11.43 -1.63
N LYS A 366 -48.74 11.31 -0.30
CA LYS A 366 -48.17 12.31 0.60
C LYS A 366 -46.69 12.07 0.86
N ILE A 367 -45.98 13.14 1.23
CA ILE A 367 -44.57 13.01 1.67
C ILE A 367 -44.44 12.18 2.94
N ALA A 368 -43.59 11.16 2.91
CA ALA A 368 -43.35 10.26 4.03
C ALA A 368 -41.98 10.52 4.70
N SER A 369 -40.99 10.96 3.93
CA SER A 369 -39.64 11.30 4.38
C SER A 369 -38.93 12.11 3.29
N ALA A 370 -37.64 12.45 3.55
CA ALA A 370 -36.78 13.00 2.53
C ALA A 370 -35.37 12.42 2.68
N GLU A 371 -34.61 12.45 1.59
CA GLU A 371 -33.16 12.13 1.61
C GLU A 371 -32.33 13.40 1.54
N ALA A 372 -31.31 13.51 2.40
CA ALA A 372 -30.35 14.60 2.41
C ALA A 372 -29.22 14.31 1.42
N LEU A 373 -29.07 15.16 0.44
CA LEU A 373 -28.13 15.03 -0.67
C LEU A 373 -27.17 16.22 -0.67
N ILE A 374 -25.90 15.96 -0.44
CA ILE A 374 -24.88 17.04 -0.40
C ILE A 374 -24.59 17.60 -1.80
N ARG A 375 -24.40 18.91 -1.87
CA ARG A 375 -23.99 19.64 -3.08
C ARG A 375 -22.82 20.56 -2.73
N TRP A 376 -21.79 20.57 -3.54
CA TRP A 376 -20.67 21.48 -3.36
C TRP A 376 -20.77 22.64 -4.35
N ILE A 377 -20.99 23.84 -3.82
CA ILE A 377 -21.05 25.08 -4.60
C ILE A 377 -19.75 25.84 -4.37
N HIS A 378 -18.78 25.57 -5.22
CA HIS A 378 -17.46 26.19 -5.11
C HIS A 378 -17.47 27.61 -5.70
N PRO A 379 -16.86 28.61 -5.06
CA PRO A 379 -16.91 30.01 -5.52
C PRO A 379 -16.32 30.20 -6.93
N ASP A 380 -15.24 29.50 -7.25
CA ASP A 380 -14.55 29.65 -8.54
C ASP A 380 -14.93 28.58 -9.56
N LYS A 381 -15.28 27.37 -9.12
CA LYS A 381 -15.56 26.20 -9.98
C LYS A 381 -17.05 25.97 -10.22
N GLY A 382 -17.92 26.72 -9.51
CA GLY A 382 -19.36 26.52 -9.56
C GLY A 382 -19.82 25.21 -8.92
N PHE A 383 -20.83 24.57 -9.47
CA PHE A 383 -21.35 23.30 -8.99
C PHE A 383 -20.39 22.16 -9.27
N ILE A 384 -19.91 21.49 -8.20
CA ILE A 384 -19.09 20.28 -8.29
C ILE A 384 -19.97 19.08 -7.97
N SER A 385 -20.01 18.12 -8.90
CA SER A 385 -20.84 16.91 -8.76
C SER A 385 -20.38 16.02 -7.59
N PRO A 386 -21.31 15.47 -6.77
CA PRO A 386 -21.01 14.46 -5.77
C PRO A 386 -20.19 13.28 -6.31
N ALA A 387 -20.48 12.82 -7.53
CA ALA A 387 -19.74 11.75 -8.20
C ALA A 387 -18.23 12.04 -8.39
N LEU A 388 -17.79 13.30 -8.30
CA LEU A 388 -16.39 13.68 -8.39
C LEU A 388 -15.71 13.77 -7.02
N PHE A 389 -16.37 14.39 -6.02
CA PHE A 389 -15.71 14.67 -4.75
C PHE A 389 -15.92 13.57 -3.69
N ILE A 390 -17.06 12.87 -3.66
CA ILE A 390 -17.31 11.80 -2.69
C ILE A 390 -16.25 10.69 -2.81
N PRO A 391 -15.98 10.10 -3.99
CA PRO A 391 -14.91 9.09 -4.11
C PRO A 391 -13.52 9.63 -3.79
N ALA A 392 -13.27 10.94 -4.04
CA ALA A 392 -12.01 11.56 -3.67
C ALA A 392 -11.83 11.66 -2.15
N LEU A 393 -12.89 11.97 -1.42
CA LEU A 393 -12.89 12.05 0.04
C LEU A 393 -12.79 10.67 0.69
N GLU A 394 -13.45 9.67 0.13
CA GLU A 394 -13.31 8.27 0.56
C GLU A 394 -11.88 7.77 0.39
N GLU A 395 -11.27 7.94 -0.79
CA GLU A 395 -9.88 7.54 -1.05
C GLU A 395 -8.86 8.18 -0.09
N ASN A 396 -9.13 9.39 0.39
CA ASN A 396 -8.23 10.15 1.29
C ASN A 396 -8.64 10.10 2.77
N GLY A 397 -9.71 9.38 3.13
CA GLY A 397 -10.14 9.22 4.52
C GLY A 397 -10.85 10.44 5.12
N HIS A 398 -11.33 11.38 4.30
CA HIS A 398 -11.98 12.62 4.77
C HIS A 398 -13.50 12.62 4.64
N ILE A 399 -14.10 11.55 4.12
CA ILE A 399 -15.55 11.50 3.90
C ILE A 399 -16.32 11.63 5.22
N SER A 400 -15.84 11.03 6.30
CA SER A 400 -16.48 11.05 7.62
C SER A 400 -16.68 12.47 8.18
N GLU A 401 -15.76 13.40 7.89
CA GLU A 401 -15.91 14.81 8.28
C GLU A 401 -17.10 15.46 7.55
N LEU A 402 -17.28 15.12 6.27
CA LEU A 402 -18.40 15.62 5.47
C LEU A 402 -19.73 15.00 5.91
N ASP A 403 -19.77 13.69 6.15
CA ASP A 403 -20.98 12.98 6.58
C ASP A 403 -21.47 13.52 7.92
N PHE A 404 -20.55 13.75 8.86
CA PHE A 404 -20.88 14.39 10.14
C PHE A 404 -21.37 15.85 9.97
N TYR A 405 -20.78 16.61 9.04
CA TYR A 405 -21.26 17.95 8.72
C TYR A 405 -22.71 17.92 8.20
N VAL A 406 -23.01 17.02 7.25
CA VAL A 406 -24.37 16.83 6.71
C VAL A 406 -25.35 16.48 7.82
N LEU A 407 -24.98 15.50 8.67
CA LEU A 407 -25.77 15.05 9.80
C LEU A 407 -26.13 16.22 10.73
N LYS A 408 -25.18 17.06 11.08
CA LYS A 408 -25.42 18.23 11.92
C LYS A 408 -26.37 19.25 11.27
N LYS A 409 -26.22 19.52 9.97
CA LYS A 409 -27.09 20.45 9.24
C LYS A 409 -28.53 19.90 9.16
N VAL A 410 -28.68 18.59 8.89
CA VAL A 410 -30.01 17.95 8.87
C VAL A 410 -30.68 18.01 10.25
N TRP A 411 -29.95 17.70 11.30
CA TRP A 411 -30.52 17.72 12.66
C TRP A 411 -30.83 19.13 13.13
N GLN A 412 -30.03 20.12 12.77
CA GLN A 412 -30.36 21.52 12.99
C GLN A 412 -31.66 21.91 12.30
N PHE A 413 -31.81 21.57 11.01
CA PHE A 413 -33.03 21.82 10.24
C PHE A 413 -34.27 21.19 10.89
N ILE A 414 -34.21 19.90 11.27
CA ILE A 414 -35.33 19.23 11.96
C ILE A 414 -35.67 19.93 13.28
N SER A 415 -34.65 20.27 14.07
CA SER A 415 -34.81 20.91 15.37
C SER A 415 -35.47 22.28 15.25
N ASP A 416 -34.98 23.11 14.33
CA ASP A 416 -35.53 24.48 14.09
C ASP A 416 -37.00 24.41 13.68
N ARG A 417 -37.37 23.46 12.83
CA ARG A 417 -38.76 23.30 12.41
C ARG A 417 -39.66 22.81 13.56
N CYS A 418 -39.20 21.82 14.34
CA CYS A 418 -39.94 21.30 15.48
C CYS A 418 -40.14 22.38 16.58
N GLU A 419 -39.11 23.18 16.88
CA GLU A 419 -39.17 24.24 17.87
C GLU A 419 -40.16 25.36 17.48
N ASN A 420 -40.29 25.58 16.20
CA ASN A 420 -41.26 26.52 15.66
C ASN A 420 -42.64 25.89 15.40
N ASN A 421 -42.91 24.66 15.84
CA ASN A 421 -44.13 23.90 15.60
C ASN A 421 -44.50 23.81 14.10
N LYS A 422 -43.52 23.70 13.23
CA LYS A 422 -43.68 23.53 11.79
C LYS A 422 -43.64 22.06 11.40
N PHE A 423 -44.43 21.69 10.41
CA PHE A 423 -44.43 20.35 9.85
C PHE A 423 -43.03 19.96 9.33
N VAL A 424 -42.58 18.79 9.70
CA VAL A 424 -41.33 18.21 9.23
C VAL A 424 -41.45 16.68 9.16
N VAL A 425 -40.75 16.07 8.23
CA VAL A 425 -40.72 14.61 8.03
C VAL A 425 -39.37 14.06 8.44
N PRO A 426 -39.23 12.74 8.71
CA PRO A 426 -37.96 12.11 8.89
C PRO A 426 -37.02 12.31 7.68
N ILE A 427 -35.74 12.55 7.94
CA ILE A 427 -34.76 12.78 6.88
C ILE A 427 -33.63 11.74 7.04
N SER A 428 -33.30 11.07 5.93
CA SER A 428 -32.19 10.13 5.87
C SER A 428 -30.89 10.81 5.47
N VAL A 429 -29.78 10.32 6.05
CA VAL A 429 -28.42 10.78 5.79
C VAL A 429 -27.57 9.57 5.42
N ASN A 430 -26.77 9.70 4.38
CA ASN A 430 -25.83 8.69 3.95
C ASN A 430 -24.67 8.57 4.96
N LEU A 431 -24.24 7.35 5.27
CA LEU A 431 -23.05 7.02 6.02
C LEU A 431 -22.10 6.19 5.16
N SER A 432 -20.86 6.65 5.04
CA SER A 432 -19.80 5.90 4.39
C SER A 432 -19.35 4.71 5.26
N TRP A 433 -18.85 3.67 4.61
CA TRP A 433 -18.20 2.56 5.33
C TRP A 433 -17.05 3.02 6.26
N MET A 434 -16.42 4.13 5.96
CA MET A 434 -15.33 4.70 6.74
C MET A 434 -15.77 5.22 8.10
N ASP A 435 -17.01 5.71 8.23
CA ASP A 435 -17.59 6.17 9.50
C ASP A 435 -17.60 5.05 10.54
N PHE A 436 -17.78 3.81 10.10
CA PHE A 436 -17.80 2.63 10.95
C PHE A 436 -16.40 2.17 11.40
N TYR A 437 -15.35 2.61 10.71
CA TYR A 437 -13.94 2.37 11.09
C TYR A 437 -13.37 3.48 11.97
N ASP A 438 -13.92 4.70 11.92
CA ASP A 438 -13.51 5.82 12.76
C ASP A 438 -14.29 5.81 14.09
N GLU A 439 -13.68 5.24 15.14
CA GLU A 439 -14.30 5.17 16.47
C GLU A 439 -14.66 6.54 17.03
N ILE A 440 -13.82 7.54 16.79
CA ILE A 440 -14.04 8.91 17.28
C ILE A 440 -15.24 9.53 16.57
N MET A 441 -15.37 9.30 15.26
CA MET A 441 -16.48 9.80 14.48
C MET A 441 -17.79 9.13 14.90
N MET A 442 -17.78 7.81 15.04
CA MET A 442 -18.95 7.08 15.52
C MET A 442 -19.40 7.52 16.93
N GLU A 443 -18.46 7.77 17.84
CA GLU A 443 -18.78 8.32 19.16
C GLU A 443 -19.46 9.70 19.07
N LYS A 444 -19.00 10.56 18.16
CA LYS A 444 -19.64 11.87 17.89
C LYS A 444 -21.07 11.70 17.35
N ILE A 445 -21.26 10.80 16.37
CA ILE A 445 -22.59 10.52 15.82
C ILE A 445 -23.54 10.01 16.93
N LEU A 446 -23.10 9.06 17.75
CA LEU A 446 -23.90 8.51 18.84
C LEU A 446 -24.24 9.57 19.92
N LYS A 447 -23.33 10.49 20.21
CA LYS A 447 -23.59 11.63 21.13
C LYS A 447 -24.63 12.60 20.56
N GLU A 448 -24.55 12.91 19.28
CA GLU A 448 -25.57 13.78 18.66
C GLU A 448 -26.94 13.08 18.64
N MET A 449 -26.99 11.75 18.45
CA MET A 449 -28.22 10.98 18.59
C MET A 449 -28.82 11.05 20.00
N ASP A 450 -28.00 11.00 21.05
CA ASP A 450 -28.49 11.16 22.44
C ASP A 450 -29.18 12.50 22.64
N ARG A 451 -28.58 13.59 22.14
CA ARG A 451 -29.21 14.93 22.17
C ARG A 451 -30.54 14.96 21.42
N PHE A 452 -30.61 14.28 20.29
CA PHE A 452 -31.81 14.19 19.48
C PHE A 452 -32.91 13.41 20.21
N ARG A 453 -32.53 12.33 20.92
CA ARG A 453 -33.41 11.50 21.75
C ARG A 453 -33.95 12.26 22.97
N GLU A 454 -33.13 13.05 23.66
CA GLU A 454 -33.54 13.88 24.81
C GLU A 454 -34.71 14.81 24.45
N ASN A 455 -34.83 15.18 23.19
CA ASN A 455 -35.92 15.99 22.65
C ASN A 455 -37.11 15.16 22.11
N GLY A 456 -37.12 13.81 22.26
CA GLY A 456 -38.17 12.92 21.76
C GLY A 456 -38.27 12.81 20.24
N ARG A 457 -37.15 13.07 19.53
CA ARG A 457 -37.10 13.17 18.06
C ARG A 457 -36.32 12.03 17.41
N GLU A 458 -35.94 11.01 18.15
CA GLU A 458 -35.13 9.88 17.68
C GLU A 458 -35.70 9.17 16.44
N HIS A 459 -37.04 9.15 16.31
CA HIS A 459 -37.74 8.56 15.16
C HIS A 459 -37.53 9.32 13.85
N MET A 460 -36.99 10.55 13.92
CA MET A 460 -36.65 11.37 12.74
C MET A 460 -35.28 11.03 12.16
N ALA A 461 -34.41 10.35 12.92
CA ALA A 461 -33.08 9.98 12.48
C ALA A 461 -33.12 8.73 11.59
N ARG A 462 -32.64 8.84 10.38
CA ARG A 462 -32.52 7.74 9.43
C ARG A 462 -31.11 7.73 8.82
N PHE A 463 -30.53 6.55 8.69
CA PHE A 463 -29.21 6.38 8.11
C PHE A 463 -29.28 5.45 6.91
N GLU A 464 -28.66 5.86 5.82
CA GLU A 464 -28.53 5.07 4.60
C GLU A 464 -27.13 4.45 4.52
N ILE A 465 -27.07 3.14 4.27
CA ILE A 465 -25.83 2.36 4.20
C ILE A 465 -25.86 1.57 2.92
N THR A 466 -24.84 1.74 2.07
CA THR A 466 -24.75 0.98 0.82
C THR A 466 -24.42 -0.49 1.08
N GLU A 467 -24.71 -1.35 0.12
CA GLU A 467 -24.37 -2.76 0.11
C GLU A 467 -22.85 -2.99 0.35
N THR A 468 -22.02 -2.18 -0.29
CA THR A 468 -20.55 -2.23 -0.14
C THR A 468 -20.10 -1.85 1.28
N SER A 469 -20.72 -0.83 1.86
CA SER A 469 -20.44 -0.38 3.23
C SER A 469 -20.75 -1.46 4.26
N TYR A 470 -21.88 -2.15 4.12
CA TYR A 470 -22.27 -3.24 5.01
C TYR A 470 -21.26 -4.41 4.94
N ALA A 471 -20.83 -4.83 3.76
CA ALA A 471 -19.84 -5.91 3.61
C ALA A 471 -18.55 -5.62 4.40
N ALA A 472 -18.09 -4.36 4.37
CA ALA A 472 -16.93 -3.91 5.14
C ALA A 472 -17.18 -3.92 6.67
N ILE A 473 -18.40 -3.55 7.12
CA ILE A 473 -18.78 -3.52 8.54
C ILE A 473 -18.85 -4.94 9.12
N ARG A 474 -19.40 -5.91 8.38
CA ARG A 474 -19.59 -7.30 8.81
C ARG A 474 -18.28 -7.96 9.25
N GLU A 475 -17.20 -7.70 8.54
CA GLU A 475 -15.89 -8.33 8.82
C GLU A 475 -15.30 -7.88 10.16
N ASN A 476 -15.67 -6.72 10.70
CA ASN A 476 -14.95 -6.11 11.80
C ASN A 476 -15.79 -5.58 12.98
N ARG A 477 -17.09 -5.20 12.82
CA ARG A 477 -17.81 -4.42 13.87
C ARG A 477 -19.35 -4.51 13.84
N SER A 478 -19.92 -5.69 13.95
CA SER A 478 -21.39 -5.90 14.00
C SER A 478 -22.11 -5.11 15.13
N GLY A 479 -21.42 -4.76 16.22
CA GLY A 479 -22.01 -4.05 17.36
C GLY A 479 -22.33 -2.57 17.13
N ILE A 480 -21.80 -1.92 16.08
CA ILE A 480 -22.03 -0.48 15.85
C ILE A 480 -23.44 -0.24 15.29
N LEU A 481 -23.88 -1.03 14.31
CA LEU A 481 -25.23 -0.93 13.77
C LEU A 481 -26.28 -1.19 14.88
N GLU A 482 -26.00 -2.14 15.76
CA GLU A 482 -26.82 -2.39 16.93
C GLU A 482 -26.87 -1.19 17.88
N SER A 483 -25.76 -0.47 18.05
CA SER A 483 -25.71 0.76 18.86
C SER A 483 -26.59 1.87 18.30
N LEU A 484 -26.66 2.03 16.98
CA LEU A 484 -27.57 2.96 16.31
C LEU A 484 -29.03 2.55 16.51
N ARG A 485 -29.32 1.25 16.41
CA ARG A 485 -30.66 0.70 16.59
C ARG A 485 -31.17 0.82 18.03
N ILE A 486 -30.32 0.57 19.03
CA ILE A 486 -30.64 0.77 20.45
C ILE A 486 -31.09 2.22 20.72
N LYS A 487 -30.61 3.16 19.92
CA LYS A 487 -31.00 4.58 19.98
C LYS A 487 -32.23 4.92 19.11
N ASN A 488 -32.97 3.90 18.64
CA ASN A 488 -34.15 4.03 17.77
C ASN A 488 -33.90 4.67 16.39
N ALA A 489 -32.65 4.64 15.90
CA ALA A 489 -32.39 5.03 14.51
C ALA A 489 -32.98 4.03 13.52
N LYS A 490 -33.49 4.51 12.41
CA LYS A 490 -33.90 3.68 11.28
C LYS A 490 -32.75 3.50 10.32
N ILE A 491 -32.45 2.25 9.95
CA ILE A 491 -31.37 1.89 9.05
C ILE A 491 -31.96 1.48 7.70
N LEU A 492 -31.51 2.15 6.64
CA LEU A 492 -31.92 1.91 5.26
C LEU A 492 -30.76 1.23 4.53
N LEU A 493 -31.07 0.16 3.80
CA LEU A 493 -30.11 -0.47 2.88
C LEU A 493 -30.25 0.20 1.50
N ASP A 494 -29.19 0.84 1.06
CA ASP A 494 -29.15 1.60 -0.18
C ASP A 494 -28.50 0.83 -1.33
N ASP A 495 -28.77 1.21 -2.58
CA ASP A 495 -28.26 0.62 -3.82
C ASP A 495 -28.49 -0.89 -3.94
N PHE A 496 -29.61 -1.42 -3.43
CA PHE A 496 -29.88 -2.85 -3.42
C PHE A 496 -29.97 -3.43 -4.83
N GLY A 497 -29.09 -4.42 -5.07
CA GLY A 497 -28.98 -5.17 -6.33
C GLY A 497 -27.93 -4.63 -7.28
N SER A 498 -27.18 -3.59 -6.92
CA SER A 498 -26.01 -3.11 -7.67
C SER A 498 -24.76 -3.98 -7.45
N GLY A 499 -24.73 -4.80 -6.38
CA GLY A 499 -23.58 -5.61 -5.94
C GLY A 499 -23.80 -7.13 -5.95
N PHE A 500 -22.81 -7.90 -5.51
CA PHE A 500 -22.78 -9.38 -5.59
C PHE A 500 -23.34 -10.12 -4.37
N SER A 501 -23.74 -9.46 -3.28
CA SER A 501 -23.93 -10.13 -1.96
C SER A 501 -25.26 -9.84 -1.24
N SER A 502 -26.23 -9.24 -1.91
CA SER A 502 -27.41 -8.59 -1.32
C SER A 502 -28.25 -9.44 -0.36
N PHE A 503 -28.50 -10.74 -0.65
CA PHE A 503 -29.40 -11.55 0.17
C PHE A 503 -28.82 -11.98 1.53
N GLY A 504 -27.52 -12.19 1.63
CA GLY A 504 -26.86 -12.55 2.89
C GLY A 504 -26.99 -11.45 3.95
N MET A 505 -27.02 -10.19 3.53
CA MET A 505 -27.16 -9.05 4.43
C MET A 505 -28.53 -8.97 5.07
N LEU A 506 -29.57 -9.25 4.30
CA LEU A 506 -30.95 -9.28 4.78
C LEU A 506 -31.19 -10.43 5.77
N GLN A 507 -30.37 -11.48 5.74
CA GLN A 507 -30.41 -12.56 6.71
C GLN A 507 -29.67 -12.21 8.01
N ASP A 508 -28.56 -11.46 7.90
CA ASP A 508 -27.67 -11.20 9.03
C ASP A 508 -28.10 -9.97 9.85
N TYR A 509 -28.86 -9.04 9.24
CA TYR A 509 -29.25 -7.79 9.89
C TYR A 509 -30.68 -7.34 9.53
N ASP A 510 -31.41 -6.81 10.52
CA ASP A 510 -32.77 -6.29 10.35
C ASP A 510 -32.74 -4.84 9.88
N PHE A 511 -32.79 -4.61 8.57
CA PHE A 511 -32.99 -3.29 7.99
C PHE A 511 -34.46 -2.87 8.13
N ASP A 512 -34.71 -1.55 8.25
CA ASP A 512 -36.07 -1.01 8.31
C ASP A 512 -36.64 -0.77 6.91
N ILE A 513 -35.79 -0.35 5.98
CA ILE A 513 -36.19 0.02 4.63
C ILE A 513 -35.12 -0.46 3.63
N LEU A 514 -35.57 -0.94 2.48
CA LEU A 514 -34.74 -1.35 1.35
C LEU A 514 -34.98 -0.41 0.18
N LYS A 515 -33.91 0.25 -0.31
CA LYS A 515 -33.96 1.15 -1.47
C LYS A 515 -33.56 0.34 -2.71
N ILE A 516 -34.49 0.28 -3.69
CA ILE A 516 -34.27 -0.43 -4.96
C ILE A 516 -33.57 0.52 -5.91
N ASP A 517 -32.36 0.16 -6.34
CA ASP A 517 -31.50 1.00 -7.17
C ASP A 517 -32.16 1.43 -8.48
N MET A 518 -31.90 2.66 -8.87
CA MET A 518 -32.49 3.28 -10.07
C MET A 518 -32.19 2.55 -11.38
N SER A 519 -31.14 1.74 -11.46
CA SER A 519 -30.79 0.95 -12.65
C SER A 519 -31.84 -0.10 -13.00
N PHE A 520 -32.57 -0.62 -12.00
CA PHE A 520 -33.72 -1.49 -12.18
C PHE A 520 -34.94 -0.69 -12.63
N ILE A 521 -35.18 0.44 -11.96
CA ILE A 521 -36.38 1.24 -12.21
C ILE A 521 -36.40 1.84 -13.63
N ARG A 522 -35.26 2.33 -14.11
CA ARG A 522 -35.11 2.83 -15.49
C ARG A 522 -35.44 1.81 -16.56
N LYS A 523 -35.12 0.54 -16.32
CA LYS A 523 -35.33 -0.57 -17.27
C LYS A 523 -36.71 -1.19 -17.21
N ILE A 524 -37.63 -0.73 -16.37
CA ILE A 524 -39.00 -1.26 -16.23
C ILE A 524 -39.76 -1.25 -17.55
N GLY A 525 -39.62 -0.18 -18.37
CA GLY A 525 -40.26 -0.05 -19.70
C GLY A 525 -39.56 -0.86 -20.80
N GLU A 526 -38.30 -1.19 -20.64
CA GLU A 526 -37.45 -1.78 -21.70
C GLU A 526 -37.38 -3.31 -21.65
N ASN A 527 -37.44 -3.90 -20.45
CA ASN A 527 -37.23 -5.34 -20.27
C ASN A 527 -38.30 -5.97 -19.36
N PRO A 528 -39.14 -6.89 -19.89
CA PRO A 528 -40.17 -7.57 -19.09
C PRO A 528 -39.62 -8.35 -17.89
N LYS A 529 -38.41 -8.86 -17.97
CA LYS A 529 -37.75 -9.58 -16.84
C LYS A 529 -37.49 -8.63 -15.67
N THR A 530 -37.21 -7.35 -15.96
CA THR A 530 -36.95 -6.36 -14.91
C THR A 530 -38.21 -6.10 -14.08
N LYS A 531 -39.39 -6.06 -14.69
CA LYS A 531 -40.67 -5.96 -13.96
C LYS A 531 -40.83 -7.13 -12.98
N SER A 532 -40.55 -8.36 -13.41
CA SER A 532 -40.65 -9.54 -12.56
C SER A 532 -39.63 -9.49 -11.42
N ILE A 533 -38.42 -9.05 -11.69
CA ILE A 533 -37.36 -8.92 -10.65
C ILE A 533 -37.77 -7.88 -9.61
N VAL A 534 -38.17 -6.67 -10.00
CA VAL A 534 -38.59 -5.61 -9.07
C VAL A 534 -39.76 -6.07 -8.25
N HIS A 535 -40.77 -6.70 -8.86
CA HIS A 535 -41.93 -7.24 -8.15
C HIS A 535 -41.50 -8.31 -7.11
N SER A 536 -40.56 -9.21 -7.46
CA SER A 536 -40.06 -10.22 -6.54
C SER A 536 -39.24 -9.61 -5.38
N ILE A 537 -38.47 -8.56 -5.63
CA ILE A 537 -37.73 -7.83 -4.57
C ILE A 537 -38.70 -7.21 -3.57
N ILE A 538 -39.75 -6.55 -4.04
CA ILE A 538 -40.78 -5.93 -3.20
C ILE A 538 -41.49 -7.01 -2.37
N GLY A 539 -41.88 -8.12 -2.99
CA GLY A 539 -42.58 -9.22 -2.31
C GLY A 539 -41.68 -9.85 -1.23
N MET A 540 -40.44 -10.14 -1.55
CA MET A 540 -39.46 -10.68 -0.59
C MET A 540 -39.25 -9.72 0.60
N ALA A 541 -39.05 -8.43 0.34
CA ALA A 541 -38.86 -7.44 1.40
C ALA A 541 -40.07 -7.42 2.37
N HIS A 542 -41.29 -7.49 1.86
CA HIS A 542 -42.50 -7.55 2.66
C HIS A 542 -42.63 -8.84 3.47
N GLU A 543 -42.25 -10.00 2.90
CA GLU A 543 -42.26 -11.28 3.62
C GLU A 543 -41.35 -11.29 4.84
N ILE A 544 -40.24 -10.54 4.79
CA ILE A 544 -39.30 -10.40 5.92
C ILE A 544 -39.54 -9.13 6.75
N GLY A 545 -40.64 -8.39 6.47
CA GLY A 545 -41.06 -7.25 7.28
C GLY A 545 -40.33 -5.93 6.99
N ILE A 546 -39.61 -5.83 5.86
CA ILE A 546 -38.87 -4.63 5.43
C ILE A 546 -39.71 -3.82 4.44
N LYS A 547 -39.76 -2.51 4.64
CA LYS A 547 -40.42 -1.58 3.69
C LYS A 547 -39.53 -1.30 2.49
N THR A 548 -40.14 -0.88 1.38
CA THR A 548 -39.43 -0.63 0.13
C THR A 548 -39.50 0.81 -0.34
N VAL A 549 -38.41 1.36 -0.89
CA VAL A 549 -38.32 2.61 -1.63
C VAL A 549 -37.86 2.30 -3.05
N ALA A 550 -38.55 2.76 -4.08
CA ALA A 550 -38.06 2.70 -5.45
C ALA A 550 -37.44 4.04 -5.85
N GLU A 551 -36.17 4.00 -6.30
CA GLU A 551 -35.41 5.19 -6.65
C GLU A 551 -35.44 5.51 -8.16
N GLY A 552 -35.21 6.78 -8.49
CA GLY A 552 -35.08 7.22 -9.88
C GLY A 552 -36.33 7.07 -10.70
N VAL A 553 -37.51 7.21 -10.07
CA VAL A 553 -38.79 7.15 -10.75
C VAL A 553 -39.04 8.46 -11.53
N GLU A 554 -39.24 8.33 -12.83
CA GLU A 554 -39.35 9.48 -13.76
C GLU A 554 -40.69 9.52 -14.53
N THR A 555 -41.44 8.40 -14.61
CA THR A 555 -42.63 8.30 -15.45
C THR A 555 -43.86 7.77 -14.71
N GLU A 556 -45.05 8.13 -15.16
CA GLU A 556 -46.34 7.65 -14.68
C GLU A 556 -46.47 6.11 -14.81
N GLU A 557 -45.88 5.53 -15.87
CA GLU A 557 -45.89 4.07 -16.05
C GLU A 557 -45.13 3.38 -14.92
N GLN A 558 -43.96 3.91 -14.52
CA GLN A 558 -43.18 3.40 -13.40
C GLN A 558 -43.95 3.51 -12.09
N VAL A 559 -44.59 4.67 -11.82
CA VAL A 559 -45.41 4.88 -10.62
C VAL A 559 -46.56 3.87 -10.57
N SER A 560 -47.31 3.71 -11.68
CA SER A 560 -48.43 2.77 -11.75
C SER A 560 -47.99 1.33 -11.52
N PHE A 561 -46.88 0.90 -12.11
CA PHE A 561 -46.31 -0.43 -11.90
C PHE A 561 -45.88 -0.65 -10.44
N LEU A 562 -45.16 0.29 -9.83
CA LEU A 562 -44.70 0.22 -8.44
C LEU A 562 -45.85 0.15 -7.45
N ARG A 563 -46.90 0.95 -7.69
CA ARG A 563 -48.12 0.92 -6.90
C ARG A 563 -48.84 -0.44 -6.98
N GLN A 564 -48.93 -1.02 -8.18
CA GLN A 564 -49.51 -2.36 -8.38
C GLN A 564 -48.64 -3.46 -7.76
N SER A 565 -47.34 -3.28 -7.75
CA SER A 565 -46.39 -4.23 -7.13
C SER A 565 -46.36 -4.11 -5.59
N GLY A 566 -47.03 -3.11 -5.02
CA GLY A 566 -47.09 -2.92 -3.57
C GLY A 566 -45.94 -2.14 -2.97
N CYS A 567 -45.09 -1.48 -3.77
CA CYS A 567 -43.97 -0.67 -3.25
C CYS A 567 -44.49 0.38 -2.25
N ASP A 568 -43.81 0.51 -1.08
CA ASP A 568 -44.26 1.41 -0.02
C ASP A 568 -44.01 2.88 -0.35
N TYR A 569 -42.83 3.18 -0.85
CA TYR A 569 -42.37 4.54 -1.10
C TYR A 569 -41.72 4.69 -2.47
N ILE A 570 -41.79 5.91 -3.00
CA ILE A 570 -41.23 6.27 -4.30
C ILE A 570 -40.39 7.55 -4.15
N GLN A 571 -39.22 7.55 -4.77
CA GLN A 571 -38.33 8.70 -4.89
C GLN A 571 -37.91 8.89 -6.34
N GLY A 572 -38.01 10.13 -6.87
CA GLY A 572 -37.57 10.40 -8.22
C GLY A 572 -38.09 11.69 -8.81
N TYR A 573 -37.60 12.01 -9.99
CA TYR A 573 -37.91 13.27 -10.69
C TYR A 573 -39.38 13.40 -11.15
N TYR A 574 -40.10 12.31 -11.11
CA TYR A 574 -41.55 12.36 -11.32
C TYR A 574 -42.25 13.25 -10.29
N TYR A 575 -41.84 13.20 -9.03
CA TYR A 575 -42.40 14.04 -7.97
C TYR A 575 -41.58 15.30 -7.73
N SER A 576 -40.29 15.15 -7.53
CA SER A 576 -39.37 16.27 -7.30
C SER A 576 -37.91 15.89 -7.55
N LYS A 577 -37.17 16.86 -8.08
CA LYS A 577 -35.70 16.82 -8.01
C LYS A 577 -35.25 17.14 -6.56
N PRO A 578 -33.98 16.86 -6.21
CA PRO A 578 -33.42 17.38 -4.96
C PRO A 578 -33.57 18.90 -4.87
N LEU A 579 -34.20 19.40 -3.82
CA LEU A 579 -34.53 20.80 -3.60
C LEU A 579 -33.53 21.44 -2.63
N PRO A 580 -33.07 22.68 -2.85
CA PRO A 580 -32.39 23.44 -1.81
C PRO A 580 -33.32 23.65 -0.61
N GLU A 581 -32.76 23.95 0.57
CA GLU A 581 -33.49 24.01 1.82
C GLU A 581 -34.73 24.92 1.76
N GLU A 582 -34.60 26.10 1.17
CA GLU A 582 -35.69 27.07 1.03
C GLU A 582 -36.87 26.51 0.21
N GLU A 583 -36.59 25.89 -0.92
CA GLU A 583 -37.61 25.29 -1.78
C GLU A 583 -38.22 24.02 -1.11
N PHE A 584 -37.42 23.28 -0.34
CA PHE A 584 -37.95 22.14 0.43
C PHE A 584 -38.89 22.58 1.55
N VAL A 585 -38.62 23.70 2.21
CA VAL A 585 -39.54 24.30 3.18
C VAL A 585 -40.87 24.64 2.54
N GLU A 586 -40.86 25.27 1.36
CA GLU A 586 -42.11 25.56 0.62
C GLU A 586 -42.87 24.27 0.24
N PHE A 587 -42.14 23.21 -0.13
CA PHE A 587 -42.72 21.92 -0.43
C PHE A 587 -43.44 21.31 0.79
N LEU A 588 -42.78 21.36 1.98
CA LEU A 588 -43.37 20.88 3.24
C LEU A 588 -44.60 21.70 3.65
N GLU A 589 -44.58 23.01 3.49
CA GLU A 589 -45.72 23.88 3.84
C GLU A 589 -46.94 23.65 2.94
N LYS A 590 -46.73 23.34 1.68
CA LYS A 590 -47.82 22.92 0.76
C LYS A 590 -48.40 21.56 1.17
N ALA A 591 -47.50 20.59 1.52
CA ALA A 591 -47.92 19.25 1.96
C ALA A 591 -48.66 19.24 3.30
N ASP A 592 -48.38 20.20 4.20
CA ASP A 592 -49.07 20.36 5.49
C ASP A 592 -50.48 20.94 5.32
N ALA A 593 -50.69 21.73 4.25
CA ALA A 593 -51.96 22.35 3.94
C ALA A 593 -52.97 21.43 3.21
N GLU A 594 -52.48 20.32 2.61
CA GLU A 594 -53.28 19.26 1.93
C GLU A 594 -53.61 18.09 2.90
#